data_74a3e21803d225f5ec30bef344cf55ac
#
_entry.id   74a3e21803d225f5ec30bef344cf55ac
#
_cell.length_a   1.000
_cell.length_b   1.000
_cell.length_c   1.000
_cell.angle_alpha   90.00
_cell.angle_beta   90.00
_cell.angle_gamma   90.00
#
_symmetry.space_group_name_H-M   'P 1'
#
loop_
_entity.id
_entity.type
_entity.pdbx_description
1 polymer ?
#
loop_
_entity_poly.entity_id
_entity_poly.type
_entity_poly.pdbx_seq_one_letter_code
_entity_poly.pdbx_strand_id
1 'polypeptide(L)'
;MAINLEVPKKHRALIDQAHQVAMNMLRPISRKYDIAEHEYPKELDILAAMIDGLNESGASEGAGATGVRRGEDDGEKGKSTVKNGSNMASVTSVAEMCWGDVGLLLTMPRQGLGNSAIASVATDEQLERFAGTWSSMAITEPAFGSDSSAISTTAVLDGDEYVINGEKIFVTSGERSDSIVVWATLDKSLGKAAIKSFVVTKDTPGVKVERLEEKLGIRASDTAVITFTDARVPKENLLGSPEVNVEQGFAGAMATFDNTRPLVAAMAVGCARASLDLTRDLLEQAGVTVDYDRPAQLQSAAAAKFLELEANWEMGRLLTLQAAWMADNRQPNSLEASMSKAKAGRVGSDVTLGCVELCASVGYSEGELLEKWARDSKILDIFEGTQQIQQLIVARRVLGMSSAELK
;
A
#
# COMPACT_ATOMS: atom_id res chain seq x y z
N MET A 1 -16.58 -10.78 -20.96
CA MET A 1 -15.46 -11.73 -20.75
C MET A 1 -15.69 -12.40 -19.40
N ALA A 2 -15.52 -13.72 -19.28
CA ALA A 2 -15.63 -14.38 -17.98
C ALA A 2 -14.45 -13.97 -17.07
N ILE A 3 -14.74 -13.67 -15.82
CA ILE A 3 -13.71 -13.36 -14.81
C ILE A 3 -12.94 -14.63 -14.50
N ASN A 4 -11.60 -14.58 -14.56
CA ASN A 4 -10.73 -15.68 -14.18
C ASN A 4 -9.82 -15.21 -13.04
N LEU A 5 -10.00 -15.77 -11.85
CA LEU A 5 -9.25 -15.47 -10.64
C LEU A 5 -8.18 -16.51 -10.31
N GLU A 6 -7.98 -17.50 -11.20
CA GLU A 6 -6.85 -18.44 -11.03
C GLU A 6 -5.52 -17.71 -11.20
N VAL A 7 -4.63 -17.95 -10.26
CA VAL A 7 -3.26 -17.44 -10.35
C VAL A 7 -2.52 -18.21 -11.45
N PRO A 8 -2.03 -17.54 -12.51
CA PRO A 8 -1.35 -18.20 -13.61
C PRO A 8 -0.11 -18.97 -13.15
N LYS A 9 0.13 -20.14 -13.76
CA LYS A 9 1.31 -20.97 -13.43
C LYS A 9 2.63 -20.21 -13.59
N LYS A 10 2.71 -19.25 -14.53
CA LYS A 10 3.91 -18.40 -14.74
C LYS A 10 4.28 -17.55 -13.52
N HIS A 11 3.32 -17.23 -12.63
CA HIS A 11 3.56 -16.42 -11.43
C HIS A 11 3.91 -17.26 -10.20
N ARG A 12 3.76 -18.59 -10.24
CA ARG A 12 4.00 -19.44 -9.07
C ARG A 12 5.41 -19.29 -8.51
N ALA A 13 6.44 -19.31 -9.38
CA ALA A 13 7.82 -19.16 -8.94
C ALA A 13 8.05 -17.84 -8.18
N LEU A 14 7.48 -16.73 -8.65
CA LEU A 14 7.57 -15.42 -7.99
C LEU A 14 6.85 -15.42 -6.64
N ILE A 15 5.66 -16.01 -6.58
CA ILE A 15 4.85 -16.10 -5.36
C ILE A 15 5.57 -16.99 -4.33
N ASP A 16 6.07 -18.15 -4.75
CA ASP A 16 6.84 -19.05 -3.89
C ASP A 16 8.11 -18.37 -3.36
N GLN A 17 8.80 -17.61 -4.19
CA GLN A 17 9.96 -16.81 -3.79
C GLN A 17 9.58 -15.74 -2.76
N ALA A 18 8.48 -15.00 -2.99
CA ALA A 18 7.98 -14.02 -2.03
C ALA A 18 7.64 -14.67 -0.68
N HIS A 19 7.01 -15.84 -0.70
CA HIS A 19 6.73 -16.61 0.52
C HIS A 19 8.02 -17.06 1.25
N GLN A 20 9.03 -17.54 0.53
CA GLN A 20 10.32 -17.92 1.12
C GLN A 20 11.03 -16.71 1.77
N VAL A 21 10.98 -15.54 1.12
CA VAL A 21 11.50 -14.29 1.71
C VAL A 21 10.72 -13.93 2.99
N ALA A 22 9.40 -13.99 2.93
CA ALA A 22 8.52 -13.71 4.07
C ALA A 22 8.82 -14.64 5.26
N MET A 23 8.93 -15.93 5.01
CA MET A 23 9.15 -16.95 6.02
C MET A 23 10.57 -16.90 6.62
N ASN A 24 11.60 -16.71 5.78
CA ASN A 24 12.99 -16.86 6.20
C ASN A 24 13.67 -15.54 6.56
N MET A 25 13.17 -14.40 6.07
CA MET A 25 13.79 -13.10 6.30
C MET A 25 12.93 -12.16 7.12
N LEU A 26 11.62 -12.03 6.81
CA LEU A 26 10.76 -11.05 7.49
C LEU A 26 10.21 -11.57 8.82
N ARG A 27 9.62 -12.75 8.81
CA ARG A 27 8.98 -13.32 10.01
C ARG A 27 9.95 -13.51 11.20
N PRO A 28 11.19 -13.98 11.03
CA PRO A 28 12.13 -14.15 12.14
C PRO A 28 12.51 -12.86 12.86
N ILE A 29 12.48 -11.72 12.17
CA ILE A 29 12.84 -10.41 12.75
C ILE A 29 11.61 -9.55 13.09
N SER A 30 10.41 -10.04 12.83
CA SER A 30 9.14 -9.33 13.00
C SER A 30 8.97 -8.78 14.43
N ARG A 31 9.09 -9.62 15.45
CA ARG A 31 9.00 -9.21 16.86
C ARG A 31 10.12 -8.26 17.26
N LYS A 32 11.35 -8.50 16.80
CA LYS A 32 12.50 -7.64 17.10
C LYS A 32 12.22 -6.18 16.78
N TYR A 33 11.73 -5.92 15.56
CA TYR A 33 11.47 -4.54 15.10
C TYR A 33 10.10 -3.99 15.48
N ASP A 34 9.19 -4.81 15.98
CA ASP A 34 7.98 -4.34 16.67
C ASP A 34 8.32 -3.73 18.04
N ILE A 35 9.27 -4.34 18.76
CA ILE A 35 9.74 -3.85 20.07
C ILE A 35 10.70 -2.67 19.90
N ALA A 36 11.64 -2.78 18.95
CA ALA A 36 12.64 -1.76 18.66
C ALA A 36 12.07 -0.73 17.65
N GLU A 37 10.95 -0.12 18.00
CA GLU A 37 10.28 0.91 17.19
C GLU A 37 11.27 2.00 16.77
N HIS A 38 11.22 2.41 15.49
CA HIS A 38 12.13 3.36 14.82
C HIS A 38 13.54 2.86 14.53
N GLU A 39 13.96 1.69 15.02
CA GLU A 39 15.23 1.11 14.63
C GLU A 39 15.18 0.62 13.16
N TYR A 40 16.24 0.91 12.40
CA TYR A 40 16.31 0.50 10.99
C TYR A 40 16.61 -1.00 10.86
N PRO A 41 15.78 -1.77 10.15
CA PRO A 41 16.00 -3.19 9.90
C PRO A 41 17.11 -3.41 8.86
N LYS A 42 18.38 -3.48 9.30
CA LYS A 42 19.55 -3.63 8.42
C LYS A 42 19.53 -4.91 7.57
N GLU A 43 18.82 -5.93 8.03
CA GLU A 43 18.62 -7.18 7.29
C GLU A 43 17.90 -6.94 5.94
N LEU A 44 17.13 -5.85 5.82
CA LEU A 44 16.43 -5.51 4.58
C LEU A 44 17.35 -4.95 3.48
N ASP A 45 18.55 -4.45 3.83
CA ASP A 45 19.51 -3.96 2.83
C ASP A 45 19.97 -5.10 1.90
N ILE A 46 20.17 -6.29 2.46
CA ILE A 46 20.52 -7.48 1.68
C ILE A 46 19.38 -7.85 0.73
N LEU A 47 18.15 -7.80 1.21
CA LEU A 47 16.98 -8.12 0.40
C LEU A 47 16.78 -7.08 -0.72
N ALA A 48 16.97 -5.79 -0.43
CA ALA A 48 16.92 -4.73 -1.43
C ALA A 48 17.99 -4.92 -2.52
N ALA A 49 19.24 -5.23 -2.13
CA ALA A 49 20.32 -5.50 -3.08
C ALA A 49 20.03 -6.73 -3.98
N MET A 50 19.40 -7.77 -3.42
CA MET A 50 18.98 -8.93 -4.21
C MET A 50 17.90 -8.57 -5.22
N ILE A 51 16.91 -7.76 -4.82
CA ILE A 51 15.84 -7.29 -5.72
C ILE A 51 16.43 -6.42 -6.84
N ASP A 52 17.35 -5.51 -6.52
CA ASP A 52 18.02 -4.67 -7.51
C ASP A 52 18.79 -5.51 -8.53
N GLY A 53 19.56 -6.50 -8.08
CA GLY A 53 20.28 -7.41 -8.98
C GLY A 53 19.35 -8.22 -9.91
N LEU A 54 18.17 -8.61 -9.41
CA LEU A 54 17.14 -9.25 -10.24
C LEU A 54 16.54 -8.29 -11.26
N ASN A 55 16.31 -7.03 -10.90
CA ASN A 55 15.80 -6.00 -11.82
C ASN A 55 16.80 -5.70 -12.93
N GLU A 56 18.10 -5.55 -12.60
CA GLU A 56 19.16 -5.32 -13.59
C GLU A 56 19.33 -6.49 -14.55
N SER A 57 19.11 -7.72 -14.11
CA SER A 57 19.18 -8.92 -14.96
C SER A 57 17.96 -9.10 -15.87
N GLY A 58 16.93 -8.23 -15.77
CA GLY A 58 15.68 -8.36 -16.52
C GLY A 58 14.78 -9.53 -16.07
N ALA A 59 15.13 -10.20 -14.96
CA ALA A 59 14.40 -11.36 -14.45
C ALA A 59 13.12 -11.00 -13.68
N SER A 60 12.93 -9.73 -13.31
CA SER A 60 11.76 -9.26 -12.59
C SER A 60 10.99 -8.18 -13.36
N GLU A 61 10.29 -8.56 -14.41
CA GLU A 61 9.25 -7.67 -14.95
C GLU A 61 8.09 -7.61 -13.93
N GLY A 62 8.01 -6.51 -13.17
CA GLY A 62 6.80 -6.09 -12.48
C GLY A 62 6.64 -6.45 -11.00
N ALA A 63 7.69 -6.81 -10.26
CA ALA A 63 7.61 -6.98 -8.81
C ALA A 63 8.06 -5.71 -8.07
N GLY A 64 7.11 -4.80 -7.84
CA GLY A 64 7.33 -3.62 -7.01
C GLY A 64 7.35 -2.29 -7.78
N ALA A 65 7.07 -1.20 -7.07
CA ALA A 65 7.03 0.18 -7.60
C ALA A 65 8.41 0.76 -7.96
N THR A 66 9.41 -0.06 -8.19
CA THR A 66 10.80 0.34 -8.48
C THR A 66 11.09 0.61 -9.95
N GLY A 67 10.22 0.19 -10.85
CA GLY A 67 10.36 0.48 -12.27
C GLY A 67 9.49 1.66 -12.67
N VAL A 68 10.06 2.86 -12.76
CA VAL A 68 9.45 3.97 -13.47
C VAL A 68 9.57 3.67 -14.97
N ARG A 69 8.87 2.65 -15.45
CA ARG A 69 8.67 2.41 -16.87
C ARG A 69 7.19 2.42 -17.14
N ARG A 70 6.72 3.39 -17.92
CA ARG A 70 5.48 3.22 -18.68
C ARG A 70 5.71 1.99 -19.54
N GLY A 71 4.92 0.94 -19.32
CA GLY A 71 5.04 -0.28 -20.12
C GLY A 71 5.04 0.09 -21.59
N GLU A 72 6.10 -0.24 -22.29
CA GLU A 72 6.13 -0.23 -23.75
C GLU A 72 4.96 -1.07 -24.20
N ASP A 73 4.18 -0.52 -25.11
CA ASP A 73 3.07 -1.21 -25.77
C ASP A 73 3.70 -2.37 -26.56
N ASP A 74 3.72 -3.56 -25.96
CA ASP A 74 4.18 -4.78 -26.61
C ASP A 74 3.23 -5.04 -27.77
N GLY A 75 3.60 -4.48 -28.94
CA GLY A 75 2.95 -4.74 -30.20
C GLY A 75 2.86 -6.25 -30.42
N GLU A 76 1.64 -6.71 -30.59
CA GLU A 76 1.21 -8.01 -31.07
C GLU A 76 2.24 -9.16 -31.02
N LYS A 77 2.36 -9.80 -29.85
CA LYS A 77 2.90 -11.16 -29.76
C LYS A 77 1.87 -12.07 -29.10
N GLY A 78 1.21 -12.87 -29.94
CA GLY A 78 0.46 -14.06 -29.57
C GLY A 78 -0.77 -13.81 -28.68
N LYS A 79 -1.96 -14.01 -29.22
CA LYS A 79 -3.24 -13.99 -28.49
C LYS A 79 -3.26 -15.06 -27.40
N SER A 80 -2.71 -14.74 -26.21
CA SER A 80 -3.02 -15.48 -25.00
C SER A 80 -4.46 -15.15 -24.60
N THR A 81 -5.29 -16.15 -24.43
CA THR A 81 -6.69 -16.01 -24.01
C THR A 81 -6.82 -15.67 -22.52
N VAL A 82 -5.76 -15.77 -21.74
CA VAL A 82 -5.72 -15.47 -20.31
C VAL A 82 -4.82 -14.26 -20.08
N LYS A 83 -5.44 -13.14 -19.75
CA LYS A 83 -4.75 -11.86 -19.50
C LYS A 83 -4.61 -11.58 -18.01
N ASN A 84 -3.99 -12.49 -17.26
CA ASN A 84 -3.53 -12.19 -15.91
C ASN A 84 -2.07 -11.76 -16.00
N GLY A 85 -1.77 -10.54 -15.62
CA GLY A 85 -0.49 -9.90 -15.83
C GLY A 85 0.18 -9.45 -14.54
N SER A 86 0.83 -8.30 -14.59
CA SER A 86 1.64 -7.76 -13.50
C SER A 86 0.83 -7.40 -12.24
N ASN A 87 -0.40 -6.93 -12.40
CA ASN A 87 -1.24 -6.59 -11.23
C ASN A 87 -1.59 -7.83 -10.40
N MET A 88 -1.95 -8.95 -11.07
CA MET A 88 -2.21 -10.21 -10.38
C MET A 88 -0.94 -10.73 -9.68
N ALA A 89 0.22 -10.66 -10.35
CA ALA A 89 1.50 -11.01 -9.73
C ALA A 89 1.83 -10.13 -8.52
N SER A 90 1.62 -8.82 -8.63
CA SER A 90 1.90 -7.87 -7.56
C SER A 90 1.02 -8.11 -6.32
N VAL A 91 -0.30 -8.23 -6.47
CA VAL A 91 -1.19 -8.44 -5.31
C VAL A 91 -0.93 -9.78 -4.62
N THR A 92 -0.62 -10.84 -5.38
CA THR A 92 -0.31 -12.14 -4.80
C THR A 92 1.04 -12.14 -4.09
N SER A 93 2.08 -11.54 -4.66
CA SER A 93 3.40 -11.41 -4.02
C SER A 93 3.36 -10.52 -2.78
N VAL A 94 2.65 -9.39 -2.82
CA VAL A 94 2.46 -8.52 -1.65
C VAL A 94 1.73 -9.25 -0.53
N ALA A 95 0.71 -10.06 -0.83
CA ALA A 95 0.03 -10.87 0.17
C ALA A 95 0.99 -11.87 0.84
N GLU A 96 1.86 -12.55 0.07
CA GLU A 96 2.87 -13.45 0.65
C GLU A 96 3.90 -12.70 1.51
N MET A 97 4.39 -11.55 1.06
CA MET A 97 5.31 -10.73 1.86
C MET A 97 4.67 -10.25 3.17
N CYS A 98 3.41 -9.83 3.15
CA CYS A 98 2.67 -9.40 4.35
C CYS A 98 2.25 -10.56 5.26
N TRP A 99 2.22 -11.80 4.76
CA TRP A 99 2.17 -13.00 5.59
C TRP A 99 3.41 -13.11 6.50
N GLY A 100 4.56 -12.62 6.03
CA GLY A 100 5.76 -12.45 6.86
C GLY A 100 5.61 -11.31 7.86
N ASP A 101 5.51 -10.08 7.36
CA ASP A 101 5.36 -8.88 8.19
C ASP A 101 4.96 -7.65 7.36
N VAL A 102 3.90 -6.96 7.76
CA VAL A 102 3.40 -5.74 7.10
C VAL A 102 4.35 -4.56 7.31
N GLY A 103 4.83 -4.36 8.54
CA GLY A 103 5.70 -3.23 8.89
C GLY A 103 7.04 -3.30 8.18
N LEU A 104 7.64 -4.50 8.11
CA LEU A 104 8.90 -4.72 7.39
C LEU A 104 8.74 -4.57 5.87
N LEU A 105 7.61 -5.00 5.29
CA LEU A 105 7.35 -4.74 3.88
C LEU A 105 7.31 -3.23 3.60
N LEU A 106 6.61 -2.45 4.43
CA LEU A 106 6.51 -0.99 4.28
C LEU A 106 7.85 -0.27 4.51
N THR A 107 8.83 -0.95 5.10
CA THR A 107 10.17 -0.44 5.39
C THR A 107 11.19 -0.80 4.31
N MET A 108 10.81 -1.64 3.35
CA MET A 108 11.71 -2.08 2.28
C MET A 108 12.35 -0.89 1.57
N PRO A 109 13.70 -0.83 1.50
CA PRO A 109 14.39 0.24 0.78
C PRO A 109 13.98 0.29 -0.69
N ARG A 110 13.94 1.51 -1.23
CA ARG A 110 13.58 1.78 -2.63
C ARG A 110 12.17 1.37 -3.05
N GLN A 111 11.34 0.97 -2.08
CA GLN A 111 9.91 0.71 -2.27
C GLN A 111 9.16 1.89 -1.66
N GLY A 112 8.53 2.71 -2.47
CA GLY A 112 7.87 3.91 -1.94
C GLY A 112 6.71 4.40 -2.79
N LEU A 113 5.70 4.93 -2.11
CA LEU A 113 4.54 5.58 -2.74
C LEU A 113 4.96 6.82 -3.55
N GLY A 114 6.06 7.48 -3.17
CA GLY A 114 6.63 8.59 -3.93
C GLY A 114 7.07 8.17 -5.34
N ASN A 115 7.70 7.00 -5.47
CA ASN A 115 8.06 6.46 -6.78
C ASN A 115 6.82 6.19 -7.64
N SER A 116 5.74 5.67 -7.04
CA SER A 116 4.47 5.49 -7.74
C SER A 116 3.84 6.81 -8.17
N ALA A 117 3.94 7.86 -7.34
CA ALA A 117 3.46 9.20 -7.69
C ALA A 117 4.28 9.81 -8.84
N ILE A 118 5.62 9.67 -8.82
CA ILE A 118 6.49 10.08 -9.93
C ILE A 118 6.06 9.35 -11.22
N ALA A 119 5.92 8.02 -11.17
CA ALA A 119 5.52 7.21 -12.32
C ALA A 119 4.18 7.64 -12.93
N SER A 120 3.24 8.13 -12.12
CA SER A 120 1.89 8.48 -12.55
C SER A 120 1.79 9.82 -13.26
N VAL A 121 2.66 10.79 -12.94
CA VAL A 121 2.48 12.19 -13.38
C VAL A 121 3.72 12.81 -14.03
N ALA A 122 4.90 12.23 -13.87
CA ALA A 122 6.15 12.78 -14.41
C ALA A 122 6.20 12.71 -15.95
N THR A 123 6.94 13.65 -16.56
CA THR A 123 7.33 13.56 -17.97
C THR A 123 8.45 12.51 -18.15
N ASP A 124 8.71 12.09 -19.39
CA ASP A 124 9.77 11.13 -19.66
C ASP A 124 11.16 11.64 -19.19
N GLU A 125 11.44 12.94 -19.36
CA GLU A 125 12.65 13.59 -18.86
C GLU A 125 12.74 13.57 -17.33
N GLN A 126 11.61 13.77 -16.65
CA GLN A 126 11.55 13.69 -15.18
C GLN A 126 11.69 12.24 -14.70
N LEU A 127 11.17 11.27 -15.46
CA LEU A 127 11.34 9.85 -15.17
C LEU A 127 12.82 9.46 -15.21
N GLU A 128 13.58 9.92 -16.23
CA GLU A 128 15.02 9.71 -16.33
C GLU A 128 15.76 10.42 -15.18
N ARG A 129 15.40 11.66 -14.89
CA ARG A 129 16.03 12.48 -13.85
C ARG A 129 15.90 11.87 -12.45
N PHE A 130 14.75 11.31 -12.12
CA PHE A 130 14.47 10.73 -10.81
C PHE A 130 14.61 9.18 -10.78
N ALA A 131 15.15 8.59 -11.85
CA ALA A 131 15.43 7.17 -11.89
C ALA A 131 16.41 6.78 -10.78
N GLY A 132 16.11 5.71 -10.06
CA GLY A 132 16.95 5.21 -8.97
C GLY A 132 16.83 5.98 -7.65
N THR A 133 16.07 7.09 -7.60
CA THR A 133 15.80 7.81 -6.35
C THR A 133 14.73 7.09 -5.54
N TRP A 134 14.97 6.85 -4.26
CA TRP A 134 13.94 6.38 -3.35
C TRP A 134 13.13 7.55 -2.82
N SER A 135 11.84 7.60 -3.14
CA SER A 135 10.97 8.72 -2.78
C SER A 135 9.82 8.28 -1.88
N SER A 136 9.65 9.00 -0.76
CA SER A 136 8.43 8.95 0.05
C SER A 136 7.33 9.84 -0.54
N MET A 137 6.07 9.68 -0.09
CA MET A 137 4.94 10.51 -0.51
C MET A 137 4.35 11.26 0.67
N ALA A 138 4.30 12.59 0.58
CA ALA A 138 3.82 13.50 1.61
C ALA A 138 2.58 14.30 1.14
N ILE A 139 1.39 13.81 1.46
CA ILE A 139 0.11 14.43 1.09
C ILE A 139 -0.67 14.88 2.33
N THR A 140 -0.75 14.04 3.37
CA THR A 140 -1.57 14.25 4.56
C THR A 140 -1.04 15.38 5.43
N GLU A 141 -1.93 16.25 5.90
CA GLU A 141 -1.64 17.35 6.81
C GLU A 141 -2.40 17.18 8.13
N PRO A 142 -1.99 17.86 9.23
CA PRO A 142 -2.66 17.73 10.53
C PRO A 142 -4.17 17.95 10.49
N ALA A 143 -4.65 18.89 9.67
CA ALA A 143 -6.07 19.22 9.53
C ALA A 143 -6.76 18.49 8.35
N PHE A 144 -6.01 17.91 7.42
CA PHE A 144 -6.53 17.41 6.12
C PHE A 144 -5.98 16.02 5.80
N GLY A 145 -6.68 14.97 6.23
CA GLY A 145 -6.40 13.58 5.89
C GLY A 145 -7.31 13.09 4.76
N SER A 146 -8.58 12.79 5.08
CA SER A 146 -9.57 12.32 4.10
C SER A 146 -9.94 13.36 3.05
N ASP A 147 -9.92 14.64 3.41
CA ASP A 147 -10.08 15.76 2.46
C ASP A 147 -8.71 16.25 1.95
N SER A 148 -8.04 15.42 1.18
CA SER A 148 -6.75 15.76 0.57
C SER A 148 -6.86 16.90 -0.48
N SER A 149 -8.07 17.30 -0.84
CA SER A 149 -8.29 18.46 -1.74
C SER A 149 -8.18 19.82 -1.04
N ALA A 150 -8.17 19.82 0.29
CA ALA A 150 -8.11 21.02 1.14
C ALA A 150 -6.71 21.28 1.75
N ILE A 151 -5.67 20.60 1.26
CA ILE A 151 -4.31 20.78 1.78
C ILE A 151 -3.88 22.26 1.77
N SER A 152 -3.12 22.64 2.79
CA SER A 152 -2.74 24.02 3.07
C SER A 152 -1.26 24.33 2.79
N THR A 153 -0.43 23.31 2.60
CA THR A 153 0.96 23.47 2.16
C THR A 153 1.01 24.20 0.84
N THR A 154 1.79 25.28 0.76
CA THR A 154 1.88 26.15 -0.42
C THR A 154 3.19 25.93 -1.16
N ALA A 155 3.17 26.17 -2.48
CA ALA A 155 4.36 26.27 -3.31
C ALA A 155 4.23 27.53 -4.18
N VAL A 156 5.09 28.52 -3.92
CA VAL A 156 5.07 29.82 -4.60
C VAL A 156 6.27 29.92 -5.51
N LEU A 157 6.05 30.22 -6.79
CA LEU A 157 7.14 30.42 -7.76
C LEU A 157 7.87 31.74 -7.47
N ASP A 158 9.19 31.67 -7.29
CA ASP A 158 10.07 32.81 -7.08
C ASP A 158 11.30 32.66 -7.99
N GLY A 159 11.29 33.32 -9.13
CA GLY A 159 12.28 33.17 -10.18
C GLY A 159 12.23 31.78 -10.83
N ASP A 160 13.31 31.02 -10.70
CA ASP A 160 13.43 29.65 -11.23
C ASP A 160 13.22 28.56 -10.16
N GLU A 161 12.70 28.93 -8.99
CA GLU A 161 12.47 28.01 -7.87
C GLU A 161 11.04 28.12 -7.33
N TYR A 162 10.53 27.03 -6.78
CA TYR A 162 9.35 27.06 -5.93
C TYR A 162 9.77 27.11 -4.46
N VAL A 163 9.15 28.01 -3.70
CA VAL A 163 9.28 28.11 -2.24
C VAL A 163 8.13 27.37 -1.59
N ILE A 164 8.43 26.28 -0.90
CA ILE A 164 7.45 25.39 -0.27
C ILE A 164 7.38 25.70 1.23
N ASN A 165 6.15 25.91 1.73
CA ASN A 165 5.86 26.14 3.14
C ASN A 165 4.68 25.29 3.60
N GLY A 166 4.82 24.56 4.71
CA GLY A 166 3.76 23.75 5.30
C GLY A 166 4.26 22.61 6.16
N GLU A 167 3.34 21.74 6.55
CA GLU A 167 3.61 20.56 7.38
C GLU A 167 2.90 19.34 6.80
N LYS A 168 3.59 18.21 6.79
CA LYS A 168 3.06 16.91 6.39
C LYS A 168 3.23 15.90 7.50
N ILE A 169 2.21 15.05 7.69
CA ILE A 169 2.21 14.02 8.74
C ILE A 169 1.98 12.63 8.14
N PHE A 170 2.34 11.61 8.91
CA PHE A 170 2.21 10.20 8.53
C PHE A 170 2.93 9.84 7.23
N VAL A 171 4.10 10.44 6.99
CA VAL A 171 4.91 10.19 5.81
C VAL A 171 5.70 8.89 5.99
N THR A 172 5.25 7.82 5.36
CA THR A 172 5.94 6.52 5.36
C THR A 172 7.30 6.66 4.68
N SER A 173 8.35 6.12 5.30
CA SER A 173 9.76 6.24 4.88
C SER A 173 10.24 7.68 4.80
N GLY A 174 9.61 8.60 5.54
CA GLY A 174 9.93 10.02 5.46
C GLY A 174 11.31 10.38 6.00
N GLU A 175 11.85 9.62 6.94
CA GLU A 175 13.21 9.79 7.43
C GLU A 175 14.25 9.05 6.55
N ARG A 176 13.89 7.89 6.00
CA ARG A 176 14.84 6.98 5.34
C ARG A 176 14.98 7.22 3.84
N SER A 177 13.95 7.78 3.17
CA SER A 177 14.00 8.03 1.73
C SER A 177 14.98 9.16 1.36
N ASP A 178 15.47 9.12 0.13
CA ASP A 178 16.39 10.14 -0.41
C ASP A 178 15.66 11.45 -0.73
N SER A 179 14.40 11.34 -1.10
CA SER A 179 13.55 12.46 -1.48
C SER A 179 12.10 12.25 -1.05
N ILE A 180 11.33 13.31 -1.12
CA ILE A 180 9.93 13.37 -0.72
C ILE A 180 9.12 13.93 -1.87
N VAL A 181 8.11 13.21 -2.34
CA VAL A 181 7.09 13.78 -3.25
C VAL A 181 6.06 14.52 -2.42
N VAL A 182 6.14 15.85 -2.43
CA VAL A 182 5.28 16.74 -1.63
C VAL A 182 4.14 17.26 -2.46
N TRP A 183 2.92 17.10 -1.96
CA TRP A 183 1.73 17.71 -2.55
C TRP A 183 1.50 19.08 -1.92
N ALA A 184 1.49 20.12 -2.76
CA ALA A 184 1.31 21.51 -2.35
C ALA A 184 0.38 22.25 -3.31
N THR A 185 -0.26 23.30 -2.84
CA THR A 185 -1.11 24.14 -3.68
C THR A 185 -0.35 25.35 -4.20
N LEU A 186 -0.52 25.65 -5.49
CA LEU A 186 -0.01 26.88 -6.11
C LEU A 186 -0.89 28.09 -5.78
N ASP A 187 -2.20 27.84 -5.54
CA ASP A 187 -3.19 28.86 -5.22
C ASP A 187 -4.37 28.25 -4.46
N LYS A 188 -4.53 28.60 -3.19
CA LYS A 188 -5.61 28.09 -2.32
C LYS A 188 -7.01 28.45 -2.84
N SER A 189 -7.15 29.56 -3.56
CA SER A 189 -8.45 30.01 -4.08
C SER A 189 -9.01 29.10 -5.18
N LEU A 190 -8.13 28.36 -5.86
CA LEU A 190 -8.48 27.44 -6.94
C LEU A 190 -8.72 25.99 -6.45
N GLY A 191 -8.60 25.74 -5.14
CA GLY A 191 -8.85 24.44 -4.53
C GLY A 191 -8.01 23.33 -5.17
N LYS A 192 -8.62 22.16 -5.39
CA LYS A 192 -7.94 20.99 -5.93
C LYS A 192 -7.28 21.16 -7.30
N ALA A 193 -7.69 22.17 -8.09
CA ALA A 193 -7.14 22.41 -9.43
C ALA A 193 -5.69 22.89 -9.38
N ALA A 194 -5.32 23.61 -8.31
CA ALA A 194 -3.98 24.16 -8.13
C ALA A 194 -3.03 23.24 -7.35
N ILE A 195 -3.46 22.05 -6.95
CA ILE A 195 -2.62 21.10 -6.23
C ILE A 195 -1.66 20.40 -7.21
N LYS A 196 -0.37 20.48 -6.93
CA LYS A 196 0.72 19.88 -7.70
C LYS A 196 1.62 19.06 -6.77
N SER A 197 2.40 18.17 -7.36
CA SER A 197 3.41 17.39 -6.66
C SER A 197 4.83 17.83 -7.04
N PHE A 198 5.73 17.83 -6.05
CA PHE A 198 7.09 18.29 -6.18
C PHE A 198 8.05 17.23 -5.62
N VAL A 199 9.12 16.93 -6.33
CA VAL A 199 10.20 16.12 -5.77
C VAL A 199 11.14 17.04 -4.98
N VAL A 200 11.21 16.83 -3.69
CA VAL A 200 12.04 17.58 -2.74
C VAL A 200 13.08 16.64 -2.16
N THR A 201 14.36 16.94 -2.31
CA THR A 201 15.41 16.14 -1.66
C THR A 201 15.40 16.41 -0.17
N LYS A 202 15.71 15.39 0.62
CA LYS A 202 15.68 15.50 2.09
C LYS A 202 16.65 16.55 2.62
N ASP A 203 17.78 16.77 1.92
CA ASP A 203 18.81 17.73 2.30
C ASP A 203 18.50 19.18 1.88
N THR A 204 17.34 19.44 1.26
CA THR A 204 16.92 20.80 0.90
C THR A 204 16.83 21.68 2.15
N PRO A 205 17.53 22.83 2.21
CA PRO A 205 17.40 23.76 3.32
C PRO A 205 15.94 24.13 3.58
N GLY A 206 15.53 24.09 4.85
CA GLY A 206 14.15 24.31 5.26
C GLY A 206 13.28 23.05 5.32
N VAL A 207 13.78 21.90 4.89
CA VAL A 207 13.14 20.60 5.11
C VAL A 207 13.62 20.01 6.43
N LYS A 208 12.69 19.60 7.29
CA LYS A 208 13.04 19.01 8.58
C LYS A 208 12.09 17.89 8.94
N VAL A 209 12.64 16.72 9.27
CA VAL A 209 11.89 15.66 9.98
C VAL A 209 11.78 16.07 11.44
N GLU A 210 10.57 16.40 11.89
CA GLU A 210 10.33 16.88 13.25
C GLU A 210 10.32 15.73 14.27
N ARG A 211 9.70 14.62 13.90
CA ARG A 211 9.62 13.40 14.71
C ARG A 211 9.16 12.22 13.88
N LEU A 212 9.38 11.03 14.42
CA LEU A 212 8.71 9.80 14.00
C LEU A 212 7.53 9.52 14.93
N GLU A 213 6.43 9.04 14.35
CA GLU A 213 5.21 8.74 15.12
C GLU A 213 5.32 7.40 15.84
N GLU A 214 5.03 7.39 17.14
CA GLU A 214 4.81 6.18 17.92
C GLU A 214 3.45 5.59 17.55
N LYS A 215 3.41 4.30 17.20
CA LYS A 215 2.23 3.69 16.57
C LYS A 215 1.71 2.46 17.30
N LEU A 216 0.43 2.18 17.11
CA LEU A 216 -0.19 0.94 17.58
C LEU A 216 0.47 -0.31 16.95
N GLY A 217 0.65 -0.30 15.64
CA GLY A 217 1.21 -1.38 14.84
C GLY A 217 2.12 -0.85 13.74
N ILE A 218 2.60 -1.74 12.88
CA ILE A 218 3.59 -1.45 11.83
C ILE A 218 4.80 -0.66 12.35
N ARG A 219 5.25 -0.97 13.56
CA ARG A 219 6.25 -0.19 14.29
C ARG A 219 7.62 -0.20 13.62
N ALA A 220 7.93 -1.24 12.85
CA ALA A 220 9.15 -1.32 12.04
C ALA A 220 9.23 -0.25 10.95
N SER A 221 8.08 0.27 10.49
CA SER A 221 8.02 1.28 9.43
C SER A 221 8.13 2.67 10.02
N ASP A 222 9.14 3.46 9.62
CA ASP A 222 9.20 4.87 9.99
C ASP A 222 8.03 5.64 9.36
N THR A 223 7.50 6.54 10.15
CA THR A 223 6.33 7.34 9.79
C THR A 223 6.55 8.75 10.32
N ALA A 224 6.94 9.66 9.44
CA ALA A 224 7.47 10.95 9.82
C ALA A 224 6.43 12.08 9.81
N VAL A 225 6.67 13.07 10.68
CA VAL A 225 6.17 14.44 10.54
C VAL A 225 7.27 15.27 9.93
N ILE A 226 6.97 15.98 8.84
CA ILE A 226 7.93 16.77 8.08
C ILE A 226 7.42 18.18 7.90
N THR A 227 8.25 19.16 8.24
CA THR A 227 8.00 20.59 8.02
C THR A 227 8.83 21.12 6.86
N PHE A 228 8.25 22.07 6.17
CA PHE A 228 8.84 22.83 5.08
C PHE A 228 8.77 24.31 5.43
N THR A 229 9.93 24.95 5.60
CA THR A 229 10.04 26.37 5.95
C THR A 229 10.94 27.03 4.92
N ASP A 230 10.34 27.78 4.00
CA ASP A 230 11.01 28.40 2.87
C ASP A 230 11.90 27.42 2.07
N ALA A 231 11.44 26.17 1.95
CA ALA A 231 12.16 25.14 1.24
C ALA A 231 12.13 25.41 -0.27
N ARG A 232 13.32 25.70 -0.83
CA ARG A 232 13.50 26.07 -2.23
C ARG A 232 13.82 24.85 -3.08
N VAL A 233 13.03 24.65 -4.14
CA VAL A 233 13.25 23.57 -5.10
C VAL A 233 13.22 24.11 -6.53
N PRO A 234 14.06 23.59 -7.42
CA PRO A 234 14.05 23.98 -8.83
C PRO A 234 12.66 23.80 -9.45
N LYS A 235 12.25 24.69 -10.34
CA LYS A 235 10.95 24.62 -10.99
C LYS A 235 10.71 23.31 -11.76
N GLU A 236 11.77 22.67 -12.25
CA GLU A 236 11.77 21.40 -12.94
C GLU A 236 11.42 20.22 -12.01
N ASN A 237 11.41 20.44 -10.69
CA ASN A 237 10.99 19.43 -9.70
C ASN A 237 9.47 19.36 -9.52
N LEU A 238 8.70 20.31 -10.08
CA LEU A 238 7.25 20.15 -10.21
C LEU A 238 6.98 19.03 -11.21
N LEU A 239 6.28 17.98 -10.77
CA LEU A 239 5.99 16.82 -11.61
C LEU A 239 4.87 17.12 -12.61
N GLY A 240 5.10 16.77 -13.87
CA GLY A 240 4.16 16.98 -14.97
C GLY A 240 4.09 18.46 -15.38
N SER A 241 2.88 18.93 -15.73
CA SER A 241 2.66 20.32 -16.20
C SER A 241 2.40 21.28 -15.02
N PRO A 242 3.01 22.47 -15.01
CA PRO A 242 2.70 23.53 -14.05
C PRO A 242 1.34 24.18 -14.30
N GLU A 243 0.71 23.98 -15.47
CA GLU A 243 -0.56 24.57 -15.81
C GLU A 243 -1.68 24.13 -14.85
N VAL A 244 -2.48 25.10 -14.39
CA VAL A 244 -3.64 24.84 -13.56
C VAL A 244 -4.83 24.53 -14.46
N ASN A 245 -5.28 23.27 -14.46
CA ASN A 245 -6.44 22.85 -15.24
C ASN A 245 -7.59 22.49 -14.28
N VAL A 246 -8.61 23.33 -14.27
CA VAL A 246 -9.79 23.20 -13.38
C VAL A 246 -10.58 21.91 -13.67
N GLU A 247 -10.58 21.43 -14.92
CA GLU A 247 -11.30 20.22 -15.31
C GLU A 247 -10.56 18.95 -14.95
N GLN A 248 -9.22 18.95 -15.05
CA GLN A 248 -8.39 17.78 -14.76
C GLN A 248 -7.95 17.71 -13.28
N GLY A 249 -7.89 18.84 -12.59
CA GLY A 249 -7.64 18.97 -11.14
C GLY A 249 -6.69 17.92 -10.55
N PHE A 250 -7.10 17.30 -9.48
CA PHE A 250 -6.38 16.29 -8.71
C PHE A 250 -6.34 14.86 -9.35
N ALA A 251 -6.56 14.76 -10.68
CA ALA A 251 -6.72 13.47 -11.36
C ALA A 251 -5.46 12.57 -11.29
N GLY A 252 -4.26 13.16 -11.33
CA GLY A 252 -3.01 12.40 -11.22
C GLY A 252 -2.85 11.68 -9.88
N ALA A 253 -3.19 12.35 -8.76
CA ALA A 253 -3.20 11.70 -7.44
C ALA A 253 -4.24 10.59 -7.37
N MET A 254 -5.44 10.80 -7.93
CA MET A 254 -6.50 9.80 -7.93
C MET A 254 -6.11 8.56 -8.74
N ALA A 255 -5.45 8.72 -9.87
CA ALA A 255 -4.94 7.60 -10.67
C ALA A 255 -3.89 6.77 -9.90
N THR A 256 -3.01 7.43 -9.13
CA THR A 256 -2.06 6.74 -8.25
C THR A 256 -2.81 5.86 -7.23
N PHE A 257 -3.83 6.40 -6.56
CA PHE A 257 -4.60 5.66 -5.56
C PHE A 257 -5.42 4.50 -6.13
N ASP A 258 -5.97 4.60 -7.33
CA ASP A 258 -6.70 3.50 -7.97
C ASP A 258 -5.79 2.27 -8.22
N ASN A 259 -4.50 2.50 -8.45
CA ASN A 259 -3.51 1.44 -8.61
C ASN A 259 -2.99 0.87 -7.29
N THR A 260 -2.95 1.66 -6.21
CA THR A 260 -2.39 1.23 -4.91
C THR A 260 -3.42 0.56 -3.99
N ARG A 261 -4.72 0.85 -4.11
CA ARG A 261 -5.78 0.25 -3.28
C ARG A 261 -5.81 -1.28 -3.29
N PRO A 262 -5.70 -1.98 -4.44
CA PRO A 262 -5.63 -3.44 -4.45
C PRO A 262 -4.38 -3.99 -3.75
N LEU A 263 -3.25 -3.25 -3.74
CA LEU A 263 -2.05 -3.63 -3.00
C LEU A 263 -2.27 -3.55 -1.49
N VAL A 264 -2.94 -2.49 -1.00
CA VAL A 264 -3.32 -2.40 0.42
C VAL A 264 -4.30 -3.51 0.81
N ALA A 265 -5.25 -3.84 -0.06
CA ALA A 265 -6.13 -4.99 0.15
C ALA A 265 -5.34 -6.31 0.26
N ALA A 266 -4.33 -6.49 -0.60
CA ALA A 266 -3.44 -7.65 -0.55
C ALA A 266 -2.62 -7.72 0.74
N MET A 267 -2.15 -6.57 1.27
CA MET A 267 -1.47 -6.51 2.58
C MET A 267 -2.38 -7.05 3.69
N ALA A 268 -3.65 -6.63 3.71
CA ALA A 268 -4.62 -7.09 4.70
C ALA A 268 -4.93 -8.59 4.55
N VAL A 269 -5.06 -9.08 3.33
CA VAL A 269 -5.25 -10.50 3.01
C VAL A 269 -4.06 -11.34 3.52
N GLY A 270 -2.82 -10.89 3.28
CA GLY A 270 -1.62 -11.58 3.73
C GLY A 270 -1.49 -11.63 5.25
N CYS A 271 -1.70 -10.48 5.93
CA CYS A 271 -1.66 -10.39 7.40
C CYS A 271 -2.73 -11.28 8.06
N ALA A 272 -3.96 -11.26 7.54
CA ALA A 272 -5.05 -12.10 8.04
C ALA A 272 -4.78 -13.60 7.81
N ARG A 273 -4.21 -13.97 6.66
CA ARG A 273 -3.79 -15.36 6.39
C ARG A 273 -2.75 -15.85 7.39
N ALA A 274 -1.74 -15.01 7.70
CA ALA A 274 -0.74 -15.37 8.71
C ALA A 274 -1.37 -15.70 10.06
N SER A 275 -2.37 -14.89 10.47
CA SER A 275 -3.10 -15.12 11.72
C SER A 275 -3.94 -16.40 11.68
N LEU A 276 -4.61 -16.68 10.56
CA LEU A 276 -5.38 -17.92 10.37
C LEU A 276 -4.49 -19.17 10.40
N ASP A 277 -3.35 -19.14 9.69
CA ASP A 277 -2.43 -20.27 9.63
C ASP A 277 -1.92 -20.62 11.04
N LEU A 278 -1.42 -19.63 11.80
CA LEU A 278 -0.97 -19.84 13.17
C LEU A 278 -2.11 -20.27 14.11
N THR A 279 -3.30 -19.66 13.96
CA THR A 279 -4.47 -20.04 14.77
C THR A 279 -4.86 -21.49 14.53
N ARG A 280 -4.84 -21.97 13.29
CA ARG A 280 -5.12 -23.38 12.96
C ARG A 280 -4.17 -24.32 13.67
N ASP A 281 -2.85 -24.01 13.61
CA ASP A 281 -1.82 -24.81 14.26
C ASP A 281 -2.01 -24.86 15.79
N LEU A 282 -2.33 -23.71 16.41
CA LEU A 282 -2.59 -23.62 17.85
C LEU A 282 -3.89 -24.36 18.26
N LEU A 283 -4.94 -24.30 17.47
CA LEU A 283 -6.19 -25.06 17.69
C LEU A 283 -5.93 -26.57 17.60
N GLU A 284 -5.16 -27.02 16.61
CA GLU A 284 -4.77 -28.42 16.46
C GLU A 284 -3.96 -28.90 17.65
N GLN A 285 -2.97 -28.12 18.11
CA GLN A 285 -2.19 -28.42 19.33
C GLN A 285 -3.07 -28.50 20.58
N ALA A 286 -4.16 -27.71 20.63
CA ALA A 286 -5.15 -27.75 21.71
C ALA A 286 -6.19 -28.89 21.55
N GLY A 287 -6.06 -29.75 20.53
CA GLY A 287 -6.98 -30.85 20.25
C GLY A 287 -8.29 -30.42 19.58
N VAL A 288 -8.34 -29.22 19.02
CA VAL A 288 -9.50 -28.72 18.25
C VAL A 288 -9.26 -28.97 16.78
N THR A 289 -9.99 -29.88 16.17
CA THR A 289 -9.92 -30.15 14.72
C THR A 289 -10.94 -29.28 13.97
N VAL A 290 -10.50 -28.64 12.91
CA VAL A 290 -11.35 -27.94 11.93
C VAL A 290 -11.61 -28.91 10.78
N ASP A 291 -12.87 -29.36 10.63
CA ASP A 291 -13.27 -30.33 9.62
C ASP A 291 -14.05 -29.63 8.50
N TYR A 292 -13.43 -29.54 7.32
CA TYR A 292 -14.02 -28.85 6.15
C TYR A 292 -15.14 -29.65 5.47
N ASP A 293 -15.26 -30.95 5.74
CA ASP A 293 -16.31 -31.82 5.20
C ASP A 293 -17.56 -31.84 6.12
N ARG A 294 -17.48 -31.19 7.29
CA ARG A 294 -18.56 -31.14 8.26
C ARG A 294 -19.18 -29.75 8.39
N PRO A 295 -20.50 -29.59 8.38
CA PRO A 295 -21.14 -28.29 8.59
C PRO A 295 -20.69 -27.61 9.89
N ALA A 296 -20.41 -26.28 9.83
CA ALA A 296 -19.87 -25.53 10.95
C ALA A 296 -20.70 -25.66 12.24
N GLN A 297 -22.04 -25.68 12.15
CA GLN A 297 -22.96 -25.84 13.30
C GLN A 297 -22.89 -27.23 13.99
N LEU A 298 -22.22 -28.19 13.37
CA LEU A 298 -22.00 -29.54 13.95
C LEU A 298 -20.59 -29.73 14.50
N GLN A 299 -19.78 -28.67 14.53
CA GLN A 299 -18.42 -28.67 15.06
C GLN A 299 -18.36 -27.97 16.42
N SER A 300 -17.15 -27.93 17.02
CA SER A 300 -16.96 -27.14 18.23
C SER A 300 -17.15 -25.64 17.93
N ALA A 301 -17.49 -24.84 18.93
CA ALA A 301 -17.65 -23.38 18.76
C ALA A 301 -16.37 -22.73 18.22
N ALA A 302 -15.19 -23.20 18.64
CA ALA A 302 -13.91 -22.70 18.16
C ALA A 302 -13.68 -23.04 16.69
N ALA A 303 -13.94 -24.28 16.25
CA ALA A 303 -13.83 -24.66 14.84
C ALA A 303 -14.84 -23.92 13.96
N ALA A 304 -16.09 -23.77 14.41
CA ALA A 304 -17.11 -23.01 13.70
C ALA A 304 -16.72 -21.53 13.53
N LYS A 305 -16.16 -20.90 14.58
CA LYS A 305 -15.67 -19.52 14.52
C LYS A 305 -14.47 -19.38 13.61
N PHE A 306 -13.55 -20.34 13.64
CA PHE A 306 -12.42 -20.35 12.71
C PHE A 306 -12.87 -20.37 11.25
N LEU A 307 -13.82 -21.26 10.89
CA LEU A 307 -14.38 -21.32 9.53
C LEU A 307 -15.08 -20.02 9.10
N GLU A 308 -15.76 -19.33 10.02
CA GLU A 308 -16.36 -18.02 9.75
C GLU A 308 -15.26 -16.97 9.43
N LEU A 309 -14.18 -16.94 10.20
CA LEU A 309 -13.05 -16.02 9.96
C LEU A 309 -12.37 -16.32 8.63
N GLU A 310 -12.14 -17.59 8.32
CA GLU A 310 -11.55 -18.02 7.05
C GLU A 310 -12.45 -17.68 5.85
N ALA A 311 -13.76 -17.85 5.95
CA ALA A 311 -14.72 -17.45 4.91
C ALA A 311 -14.70 -15.92 4.69
N ASN A 312 -14.59 -15.13 5.75
CA ASN A 312 -14.47 -13.68 5.65
C ASN A 312 -13.15 -13.28 4.96
N TRP A 313 -12.04 -13.93 5.30
CA TRP A 313 -10.75 -13.76 4.64
C TRP A 313 -10.85 -14.05 3.14
N GLU A 314 -11.45 -15.17 2.75
CA GLU A 314 -11.58 -15.56 1.35
C GLU A 314 -12.40 -14.53 0.54
N MET A 315 -13.45 -13.94 1.13
CA MET A 315 -14.17 -12.83 0.49
C MET A 315 -13.27 -11.63 0.18
N GLY A 316 -12.41 -11.23 1.12
CA GLY A 316 -11.43 -10.16 0.93
C GLY A 316 -10.43 -10.49 -0.18
N ARG A 317 -9.92 -11.73 -0.18
CA ARG A 317 -8.98 -12.24 -1.17
C ARG A 317 -9.56 -12.23 -2.58
N LEU A 318 -10.78 -12.75 -2.77
CA LEU A 318 -11.44 -12.81 -4.07
C LEU A 318 -11.70 -11.43 -4.67
N LEU A 319 -12.15 -10.46 -3.86
CA LEU A 319 -12.32 -9.06 -4.31
C LEU A 319 -10.99 -8.42 -4.71
N THR A 320 -9.91 -8.73 -4.00
CA THR A 320 -8.56 -8.23 -4.32
C THR A 320 -8.08 -8.78 -5.66
N LEU A 321 -8.23 -10.08 -5.88
CA LEU A 321 -7.89 -10.72 -7.16
C LEU A 321 -8.76 -10.20 -8.32
N GLN A 322 -10.04 -9.93 -8.08
CA GLN A 322 -10.94 -9.36 -9.08
C GLN A 322 -10.48 -7.97 -9.53
N ALA A 323 -10.14 -7.09 -8.58
CA ALA A 323 -9.65 -5.75 -8.89
C ALA A 323 -8.35 -5.80 -9.72
N ALA A 324 -7.41 -6.69 -9.36
CA ALA A 324 -6.16 -6.89 -10.08
C ALA A 324 -6.40 -7.47 -11.49
N TRP A 325 -7.28 -8.47 -11.61
CA TRP A 325 -7.64 -9.07 -12.90
C TRP A 325 -8.25 -8.04 -13.87
N MET A 326 -9.11 -7.16 -13.38
CA MET A 326 -9.71 -6.10 -14.19
C MET A 326 -8.65 -5.11 -14.68
N ALA A 327 -7.70 -4.70 -13.83
CA ALA A 327 -6.57 -3.86 -14.24
C ALA A 327 -5.72 -4.53 -15.34
N ASP A 328 -5.37 -5.80 -15.17
CA ASP A 328 -4.62 -6.57 -16.15
C ASP A 328 -5.34 -6.69 -17.50
N ASN A 329 -6.67 -6.65 -17.49
CA ASN A 329 -7.51 -6.69 -18.69
C ASN A 329 -7.92 -5.32 -19.21
N ARG A 330 -7.27 -4.22 -18.72
CA ARG A 330 -7.54 -2.83 -19.10
C ARG A 330 -9.03 -2.43 -18.94
N GLN A 331 -9.70 -3.01 -17.93
CA GLN A 331 -11.07 -2.65 -17.57
C GLN A 331 -11.08 -1.58 -16.48
N PRO A 332 -11.96 -0.60 -16.54
CA PRO A 332 -12.14 0.35 -15.45
C PRO A 332 -12.45 -0.39 -14.14
N ASN A 333 -11.60 -0.23 -13.12
CA ASN A 333 -11.69 -0.99 -11.86
C ASN A 333 -11.77 -0.12 -10.61
N SER A 334 -12.04 1.18 -10.74
CA SER A 334 -12.10 2.10 -9.58
C SER A 334 -13.13 1.69 -8.53
N LEU A 335 -14.25 1.07 -8.95
CA LEU A 335 -15.25 0.48 -8.07
C LEU A 335 -14.69 -0.72 -7.33
N GLU A 336 -14.15 -1.69 -8.05
CA GLU A 336 -13.65 -2.94 -7.51
C GLU A 336 -12.39 -2.73 -6.66
N ALA A 337 -11.51 -1.81 -7.04
CA ALA A 337 -10.37 -1.39 -6.24
C ALA A 337 -10.80 -0.81 -4.88
N SER A 338 -11.86 0.02 -4.87
CA SER A 338 -12.42 0.56 -3.62
C SER A 338 -13.15 -0.51 -2.81
N MET A 339 -13.91 -1.40 -3.45
CA MET A 339 -14.57 -2.53 -2.78
C MET A 339 -13.56 -3.49 -2.15
N SER A 340 -12.49 -3.83 -2.87
CA SER A 340 -11.43 -4.71 -2.35
C SER A 340 -10.75 -4.10 -1.13
N LYS A 341 -10.34 -2.83 -1.20
CA LYS A 341 -9.70 -2.13 -0.08
C LYS A 341 -10.62 -1.99 1.13
N ALA A 342 -11.89 -1.60 0.91
CA ALA A 342 -12.87 -1.50 1.97
C ALA A 342 -13.12 -2.85 2.65
N LYS A 343 -13.36 -3.89 1.88
CA LYS A 343 -13.66 -5.22 2.44
C LYS A 343 -12.42 -5.85 3.07
N ALA A 344 -11.28 -5.89 2.38
CA ALA A 344 -10.08 -6.53 2.89
C ALA A 344 -9.50 -5.82 4.12
N GLY A 345 -9.50 -4.47 4.16
CA GLY A 345 -9.05 -3.72 5.34
C GLY A 345 -9.88 -4.02 6.57
N ARG A 346 -11.22 -4.09 6.44
CA ARG A 346 -12.11 -4.49 7.52
C ARG A 346 -11.89 -5.94 7.94
N VAL A 347 -11.87 -6.85 6.98
CA VAL A 347 -11.64 -8.27 7.20
C VAL A 347 -10.28 -8.52 7.86
N GLY A 348 -9.23 -7.79 7.46
CA GLY A 348 -7.91 -7.87 8.08
C GLY A 348 -8.01 -7.67 9.59
N SER A 349 -8.67 -6.58 10.02
CA SER A 349 -8.86 -6.28 11.44
C SER A 349 -9.75 -7.32 12.16
N ASP A 350 -10.88 -7.70 11.56
CA ASP A 350 -11.84 -8.60 12.18
C ASP A 350 -11.27 -10.02 12.32
N VAL A 351 -10.55 -10.50 11.30
CA VAL A 351 -9.94 -11.84 11.31
C VAL A 351 -8.77 -11.92 12.27
N THR A 352 -7.85 -10.95 12.22
CA THR A 352 -6.67 -10.99 13.10
C THR A 352 -7.06 -10.88 14.57
N LEU A 353 -8.02 -10.00 14.91
CA LEU A 353 -8.54 -9.90 16.27
C LEU A 353 -9.32 -11.14 16.68
N GLY A 354 -10.15 -11.70 15.80
CA GLY A 354 -10.87 -12.95 16.06
C GLY A 354 -9.92 -14.14 16.29
N CYS A 355 -8.75 -14.16 15.63
CA CYS A 355 -7.70 -15.14 15.91
C CYS A 355 -7.08 -14.97 17.30
N VAL A 356 -6.85 -13.72 17.75
CA VAL A 356 -6.42 -13.44 19.12
C VAL A 356 -7.44 -13.97 20.13
N GLU A 357 -8.73 -13.71 19.90
CA GLU A 357 -9.82 -14.19 20.76
C GLU A 357 -9.87 -15.72 20.84
N LEU A 358 -9.76 -16.42 19.70
CA LEU A 358 -9.77 -17.88 19.64
C LEU A 358 -8.62 -18.51 20.39
N CYS A 359 -7.42 -17.92 20.34
CA CYS A 359 -6.21 -18.39 20.98
C CYS A 359 -6.07 -17.89 22.43
N ALA A 360 -7.02 -17.10 22.93
CA ALA A 360 -7.11 -16.62 24.31
C ALA A 360 -5.78 -16.05 24.85
N SER A 361 -5.25 -16.57 25.97
CA SER A 361 -4.01 -16.07 26.58
C SER A 361 -2.79 -16.21 25.68
N VAL A 362 -2.72 -17.25 24.85
CA VAL A 362 -1.62 -17.47 23.90
C VAL A 362 -1.69 -16.41 22.79
N GLY A 363 -2.88 -16.16 22.26
CA GLY A 363 -3.09 -15.15 21.21
C GLY A 363 -2.85 -13.71 21.68
N TYR A 364 -3.08 -13.44 22.97
CA TYR A 364 -2.92 -12.12 23.58
C TYR A 364 -1.48 -11.84 24.04
N SER A 365 -0.66 -12.88 24.22
CA SER A 365 0.72 -12.76 24.70
C SER A 365 1.70 -12.43 23.55
N GLU A 366 2.81 -11.79 23.89
CA GLU A 366 3.89 -11.47 22.94
C GLU A 366 4.72 -12.70 22.52
N GLY A 367 4.46 -13.88 23.09
CA GLY A 367 5.14 -15.14 22.76
C GLY A 367 4.89 -15.57 21.32
N GLU A 368 3.69 -15.27 20.81
CA GLU A 368 3.31 -15.46 19.42
C GLU A 368 3.11 -14.11 18.70
N LEU A 369 2.84 -14.13 17.40
CA LEU A 369 2.66 -12.90 16.62
C LEU A 369 1.20 -12.46 16.44
N LEU A 370 0.22 -13.17 17.01
CA LEU A 370 -1.21 -12.91 16.78
C LEU A 370 -1.62 -11.50 17.21
N GLU A 371 -1.23 -11.08 18.43
CA GLU A 371 -1.54 -9.73 18.92
C GLU A 371 -0.86 -8.63 18.09
N LYS A 372 0.36 -8.89 17.63
CA LYS A 372 1.09 -7.98 16.75
C LYS A 372 0.36 -7.80 15.42
N TRP A 373 -0.04 -8.88 14.76
CA TRP A 373 -0.77 -8.82 13.51
C TRP A 373 -2.13 -8.14 13.66
N ALA A 374 -2.82 -8.29 14.79
CA ALA A 374 -4.04 -7.55 15.10
C ALA A 374 -3.79 -6.04 15.19
N ARG A 375 -2.67 -5.62 15.80
CA ARG A 375 -2.25 -4.20 15.83
C ARG A 375 -1.84 -3.69 14.45
N ASP A 376 -1.05 -4.45 13.70
CA ASP A 376 -0.58 -4.09 12.38
C ASP A 376 -1.71 -3.97 11.36
N SER A 377 -2.68 -4.89 11.40
CA SER A 377 -3.79 -4.92 10.44
C SER A 377 -4.67 -3.68 10.52
N LYS A 378 -4.72 -3.00 11.67
CA LYS A 378 -5.64 -1.87 11.87
C LYS A 378 -5.37 -0.70 10.94
N ILE A 379 -4.12 -0.42 10.60
CA ILE A 379 -3.78 0.67 9.69
C ILE A 379 -4.29 0.42 8.26
N LEU A 380 -4.41 -0.85 7.85
CA LEU A 380 -4.87 -1.25 6.53
C LEU A 380 -6.34 -0.89 6.26
N ASP A 381 -7.10 -0.62 7.32
CA ASP A 381 -8.46 -0.07 7.27
C ASP A 381 -8.49 1.48 7.20
N ILE A 382 -7.35 2.15 7.40
CA ILE A 382 -7.26 3.61 7.59
C ILE A 382 -6.54 4.29 6.43
N PHE A 383 -5.27 3.97 6.17
CA PHE A 383 -4.45 4.68 5.17
C PHE A 383 -4.89 4.36 3.72
N GLU A 384 -4.37 5.10 2.73
CA GLU A 384 -4.77 4.98 1.32
C GLU A 384 -6.28 5.19 1.07
N GLY A 385 -6.88 6.09 1.87
CA GLY A 385 -8.31 6.34 1.95
C GLY A 385 -9.00 5.45 2.98
N THR A 386 -9.57 6.10 3.99
CA THR A 386 -10.26 5.41 5.09
C THR A 386 -11.40 4.53 4.59
N GLN A 387 -11.84 3.59 5.44
CA GLN A 387 -13.02 2.75 5.20
C GLN A 387 -14.21 3.58 4.69
N GLN A 388 -14.48 4.73 5.35
CA GLN A 388 -15.58 5.63 5.01
C GLN A 388 -15.41 6.23 3.61
N ILE A 389 -14.20 6.66 3.25
CA ILE A 389 -13.91 7.18 1.91
C ILE A 389 -14.11 6.11 0.84
N GLN A 390 -13.66 4.88 1.09
CA GLN A 390 -13.88 3.78 0.14
C GLN A 390 -15.37 3.48 -0.02
N GLN A 391 -16.14 3.46 1.06
CA GLN A 391 -17.60 3.27 1.02
C GLN A 391 -18.30 4.38 0.25
N LEU A 392 -17.89 5.64 0.41
CA LEU A 392 -18.41 6.77 -0.38
C LEU A 392 -18.11 6.62 -1.87
N ILE A 393 -16.90 6.18 -2.24
CA ILE A 393 -16.54 5.93 -3.65
C ILE A 393 -17.41 4.81 -4.22
N VAL A 394 -17.59 3.71 -3.49
CA VAL A 394 -18.45 2.59 -3.89
C VAL A 394 -19.89 3.07 -4.07
N ALA A 395 -20.44 3.79 -3.09
CA ALA A 395 -21.80 4.32 -3.16
C ALA A 395 -22.01 5.21 -4.39
N ARG A 396 -21.10 6.15 -4.65
CA ARG A 396 -21.17 7.01 -5.84
C ARG A 396 -21.19 6.22 -7.14
N ARG A 397 -20.28 5.24 -7.25
CA ARG A 397 -20.19 4.42 -8.47
C ARG A 397 -21.42 3.56 -8.70
N VAL A 398 -21.95 2.93 -7.63
CA VAL A 398 -23.14 2.08 -7.70
C VAL A 398 -24.40 2.89 -8.03
N LEU A 399 -24.53 4.09 -7.44
CA LEU A 399 -25.69 4.97 -7.64
C LEU A 399 -25.56 5.84 -8.89
N GLY A 400 -24.40 5.88 -9.56
CA GLY A 400 -24.15 6.76 -10.69
C GLY A 400 -24.12 8.25 -10.31
N MET A 401 -23.78 8.58 -9.05
CA MET A 401 -23.82 9.95 -8.51
C MET A 401 -22.43 10.59 -8.51
N SER A 402 -22.38 11.89 -8.70
CA SER A 402 -21.18 12.70 -8.56
C SER A 402 -20.86 13.01 -7.07
N SER A 403 -19.63 13.50 -6.81
CA SER A 403 -19.23 13.95 -5.46
C SER A 403 -20.07 15.10 -4.91
N ALA A 404 -20.67 15.90 -5.78
CA ALA A 404 -21.51 17.04 -5.39
C ALA A 404 -22.92 16.61 -4.96
N GLU A 405 -23.41 15.47 -5.46
CA GLU A 405 -24.74 14.94 -5.19
C GLU A 405 -24.82 14.08 -3.93
N LEU A 406 -23.69 13.51 -3.51
CA LEU A 406 -23.56 12.78 -2.25
C LEU A 406 -22.83 13.69 -1.22
N LYS A 407 -23.54 14.67 -0.74
CA LYS A 407 -23.13 15.55 0.38
C LYS A 407 -23.70 15.08 1.69
#